data_0afa6d9949f6ba8d01bc4bbc8820d3e6
#
_entry.id   0afa6d9949f6ba8d01bc4bbc8820d3e6
#
_cell.length_a   1.000
_cell.length_b   1.000
_cell.length_c   1.000
_cell.angle_alpha   90.00
_cell.angle_beta   90.00
_cell.angle_gamma   90.00
#
_symmetry.space_group_name_H-M   'P 1'
#
loop_
_entity.id
_entity.type
_entity.pdbx_description
1 polymer ?
#
loop_
_entity_poly.entity_id
_entity_poly.type
_entity_poly.pdbx_seq_one_letter_code
_entity_poly.pdbx_strand_id
1 'polypeptide(L)'
;MSKRILYIEDNPENRLLMRRVLMAEGYTVEEASDGNSGLRKASESPPDLILMDINLPEIDGYEVTARLKQLPNMAGVPIIAVTANVMKGDREKTLAAGCDGYIQKPIDIDLLPSQIESFLKKE
;
A
#
# COMPACT_ATOMS: atom_id res chain seq x y z
N MET A 1 18.22 7.87 -6.93
CA MET A 1 17.23 8.46 -6.02
C MET A 1 16.36 7.36 -5.44
N SER A 2 16.00 7.48 -4.17
CA SER A 2 15.19 6.44 -3.56
C SER A 2 13.74 6.53 -4.02
N LYS A 3 13.12 5.37 -4.19
CA LYS A 3 11.70 5.29 -4.47
C LYS A 3 10.91 5.63 -3.20
N ARG A 4 9.79 6.28 -3.37
CA ARG A 4 8.92 6.69 -2.27
C ARG A 4 7.74 5.73 -2.16
N ILE A 5 7.52 5.23 -0.95
CA ILE A 5 6.43 4.31 -0.67
C ILE A 5 5.53 4.94 0.38
N LEU A 6 4.23 5.01 0.10
CA LEU A 6 3.24 5.47 1.07
C LEU A 6 2.56 4.24 1.68
N TYR A 7 2.61 4.12 2.99
CA TYR A 7 1.95 3.03 3.70
C TYR A 7 0.77 3.58 4.50
N ILE A 8 -0.42 3.11 4.16
CA ILE A 8 -1.67 3.53 4.82
C ILE A 8 -2.09 2.43 5.77
N GLU A 9 -1.95 2.67 7.06
CA GLU A 9 -2.12 1.67 8.11
C GLU A 9 -2.42 2.37 9.43
N ASP A 10 -3.47 1.96 10.13
CA ASP A 10 -3.84 2.60 11.40
C ASP A 10 -3.04 2.12 12.61
N ASN A 11 -2.43 0.93 12.54
CA ASN A 11 -1.68 0.37 13.65
C ASN A 11 -0.23 0.91 13.66
N PRO A 12 0.16 1.65 14.72
CA PRO A 12 1.51 2.25 14.75
C PRO A 12 2.64 1.22 14.79
N GLU A 13 2.41 0.04 15.39
CA GLU A 13 3.43 -1.00 15.42
C GLU A 13 3.69 -1.56 14.02
N ASN A 14 2.63 -1.75 13.24
CA ASN A 14 2.76 -2.20 11.86
C ASN A 14 3.47 -1.15 11.01
N ARG A 15 3.15 0.13 11.21
CA ARG A 15 3.82 1.21 10.50
C ARG A 15 5.32 1.22 10.81
N LEU A 16 5.67 1.06 12.08
CA LEU A 16 7.07 1.06 12.49
C LEU A 16 7.84 -0.09 11.87
N LEU A 17 7.28 -1.30 11.89
CA LEU A 17 7.91 -2.47 11.31
C LEU A 17 8.16 -2.29 9.82
N MET A 18 7.13 -1.89 9.09
CA MET A 18 7.23 -1.70 7.65
C MET A 18 8.27 -0.63 7.31
N ARG A 19 8.24 0.48 8.03
CA ARG A 19 9.20 1.56 7.82
C ARG A 19 10.64 1.09 8.01
N ARG A 20 10.90 0.35 9.08
CA ARG A 20 12.25 -0.14 9.36
C ARG A 20 12.77 -1.06 8.25
N VAL A 21 11.93 -1.99 7.83
CA VAL A 21 12.34 -2.94 6.79
C VAL A 21 12.60 -2.22 5.47
N LEU A 22 11.68 -1.35 5.06
CA LEU A 22 11.79 -0.67 3.76
C LEU A 22 12.90 0.37 3.74
N MET A 23 13.09 1.11 4.83
CA MET A 23 14.19 2.08 4.88
C MET A 23 15.55 1.39 4.85
N ALA A 24 15.66 0.21 5.45
CA ALA A 24 16.89 -0.57 5.39
C ALA A 24 17.22 -0.99 3.95
N GLU A 25 16.21 -1.07 3.07
CA GLU A 25 16.38 -1.40 1.66
C GLU A 25 16.57 -0.17 0.78
N GLY A 26 16.65 1.00 1.38
CA GLY A 26 16.91 2.24 0.64
C GLY A 26 15.69 3.00 0.18
N TYR A 27 14.49 2.59 0.58
CA TYR A 27 13.26 3.31 0.22
C TYR A 27 12.99 4.47 1.16
N THR A 28 12.33 5.50 0.66
CA THR A 28 11.76 6.57 1.48
C THR A 28 10.33 6.17 1.80
N VAL A 29 9.98 6.16 3.08
CA VAL A 29 8.66 5.70 3.52
C VAL A 29 7.88 6.85 4.14
N GLU A 30 6.67 7.08 3.59
CA GLU A 30 5.70 7.99 4.18
C GLU A 30 4.58 7.15 4.80
N GLU A 31 3.96 7.67 5.84
CA GLU A 31 2.93 6.93 6.57
C GLU A 31 1.65 7.76 6.66
N ALA A 32 0.52 7.07 6.59
CA ALA A 32 -0.78 7.65 6.86
C ALA A 32 -1.53 6.71 7.80
N SER A 33 -2.21 7.27 8.81
CA SER A 33 -2.88 6.46 9.82
C SER A 33 -4.33 6.15 9.47
N ASP A 34 -4.87 6.75 8.42
CA ASP A 34 -6.23 6.49 7.97
C ASP A 34 -6.35 6.75 6.47
N GLY A 35 -7.51 6.36 5.91
CA GLY A 35 -7.74 6.48 4.48
C GLY A 35 -7.76 7.92 3.98
N ASN A 36 -8.36 8.82 4.74
CA ASN A 36 -8.45 10.22 4.32
C ASN A 36 -7.08 10.90 4.25
N SER A 37 -6.23 10.68 5.26
CA SER A 37 -4.88 11.25 5.22
C SER A 37 -4.05 10.62 4.13
N GLY A 38 -4.25 9.32 3.85
CA GLY A 38 -3.59 8.64 2.73
C GLY A 38 -3.97 9.24 1.39
N LEU A 39 -5.27 9.48 1.17
CA LEU A 39 -5.76 10.12 -0.04
C LEU A 39 -5.14 11.51 -0.23
N ARG A 40 -5.13 12.30 0.83
CA ARG A 40 -4.57 13.65 0.78
C ARG A 40 -3.08 13.62 0.44
N LYS A 41 -2.30 12.78 1.12
CA LYS A 41 -0.87 12.69 0.88
C LYS A 41 -0.56 12.23 -0.55
N ALA A 42 -1.28 11.24 -1.04
CA ALA A 42 -1.09 10.73 -2.39
C ALA A 42 -1.44 11.79 -3.44
N SER A 43 -2.51 12.56 -3.22
CA SER A 43 -2.91 13.58 -4.18
C SER A 43 -1.95 14.76 -4.21
N GLU A 44 -1.38 15.11 -3.07
CA GLU A 44 -0.42 16.22 -2.98
C GLU A 44 0.93 15.87 -3.58
N SER A 45 1.37 14.63 -3.39
CA SER A 45 2.68 14.18 -3.85
C SER A 45 2.61 12.68 -4.13
N PRO A 46 2.29 12.28 -5.37
CA PRO A 46 2.13 10.88 -5.70
C PRO A 46 3.39 10.07 -5.41
N PRO A 47 3.27 8.97 -4.67
CA PRO A 47 4.43 8.10 -4.39
C PRO A 47 4.70 7.18 -5.57
N ASP A 48 5.76 6.40 -5.46
CA ASP A 48 6.10 5.39 -6.47
C ASP A 48 5.29 4.10 -6.27
N LEU A 49 4.81 3.87 -5.04
CA LEU A 49 4.03 2.69 -4.70
C LEU A 49 3.22 2.97 -3.43
N ILE A 50 2.01 2.42 -3.36
CA ILE A 50 1.16 2.52 -2.17
C ILE A 50 0.94 1.13 -1.58
N LEU A 51 1.16 1.01 -0.28
CA LEU A 51 0.78 -0.17 0.50
C LEU A 51 -0.48 0.21 1.27
N MET A 52 -1.55 -0.55 1.05
CA MET A 52 -2.88 -0.22 1.56
C MET A 52 -3.39 -1.31 2.49
N ASP A 53 -3.51 -1.00 3.78
CA ASP A 53 -4.19 -1.90 4.70
C ASP A 53 -5.69 -1.91 4.35
N ILE A 54 -6.24 -3.08 4.17
CA ILE A 54 -7.65 -3.21 3.78
C ILE A 54 -8.58 -2.92 4.97
N ASN A 55 -8.15 -3.23 6.17
CA ASN A 55 -8.99 -3.09 7.38
C ASN A 55 -8.76 -1.76 8.09
N LEU A 56 -9.00 -0.66 7.38
CA LEU A 56 -8.87 0.67 7.95
C LEU A 56 -10.16 1.10 8.67
N PRO A 57 -10.06 1.97 9.70
CA PRO A 57 -11.25 2.55 10.31
C PRO A 57 -11.91 3.56 9.36
N GLU A 58 -13.19 3.83 9.56
CA GLU A 58 -14.01 4.80 8.83
C GLU A 58 -14.20 4.46 7.35
N ILE A 59 -13.13 4.54 6.56
CA ILE A 59 -13.17 4.17 5.14
C ILE A 59 -12.28 2.96 4.96
N ASP A 60 -12.80 1.86 4.45
CA ASP A 60 -11.97 0.67 4.25
C ASP A 60 -11.01 0.83 3.07
N GLY A 61 -10.02 -0.05 3.01
CA GLY A 61 -8.97 0.04 2.00
C GLY A 61 -9.46 -0.14 0.58
N TYR A 62 -10.56 -0.85 0.36
CA TYR A 62 -11.13 -1.00 -0.98
C TYR A 62 -11.68 0.32 -1.49
N GLU A 63 -12.38 1.05 -0.62
CA GLU A 63 -12.93 2.37 -0.97
C GLU A 63 -11.82 3.37 -1.24
N VAL A 64 -10.78 3.36 -0.40
CA VAL A 64 -9.63 4.26 -0.59
C VAL A 64 -8.94 3.96 -1.92
N THR A 65 -8.75 2.67 -2.24
CA THR A 65 -8.14 2.27 -3.51
C THR A 65 -8.95 2.77 -4.70
N ALA A 66 -10.28 2.61 -4.64
CA ALA A 66 -11.16 3.07 -5.74
C ALA A 66 -11.03 4.58 -5.94
N ARG A 67 -10.98 5.34 -4.85
CA ARG A 67 -10.82 6.80 -4.94
C ARG A 67 -9.45 7.20 -5.48
N LEU A 68 -8.40 6.52 -5.06
CA LEU A 68 -7.04 6.78 -5.56
C LEU A 68 -6.95 6.54 -7.07
N LYS A 69 -7.57 5.47 -7.55
CA LYS A 69 -7.53 5.15 -8.98
C LYS A 69 -8.25 6.18 -9.85
N GLN A 70 -9.11 7.00 -9.26
CA GLN A 70 -9.81 8.06 -9.98
C GLN A 70 -8.99 9.35 -10.10
N LEU A 71 -7.91 9.46 -9.34
CA LEU A 71 -7.06 10.66 -9.38
C LEU A 71 -6.16 10.62 -10.62
N PRO A 72 -6.15 11.71 -11.42
CA PRO A 72 -5.37 11.72 -12.67
C PRO A 72 -3.87 11.48 -12.47
N ASN A 73 -3.32 12.00 -11.38
CA ASN A 73 -1.89 11.90 -11.11
C ASN A 73 -1.48 10.56 -10.49
N MET A 74 -2.43 9.66 -10.30
CA MET A 74 -2.15 8.33 -9.74
C MET A 74 -2.07 7.25 -10.80
N ALA A 75 -2.22 7.61 -12.07
CA ALA A 75 -2.10 6.64 -13.16
C ALA A 75 -0.68 6.04 -13.15
N GLY A 76 -0.60 4.73 -13.17
CA GLY A 76 0.68 4.03 -13.15
C GLY A 76 1.30 3.80 -11.78
N VAL A 77 0.70 4.34 -10.71
CA VAL A 77 1.19 4.07 -9.35
C VAL A 77 0.60 2.76 -8.86
N PRO A 78 1.41 1.74 -8.58
CA PRO A 78 0.87 0.47 -8.08
C PRO A 78 0.29 0.64 -6.67
N ILE A 79 -0.88 0.04 -6.45
CA ILE A 79 -1.52 -0.01 -5.13
C ILE A 79 -1.59 -1.46 -4.71
N ILE A 80 -0.91 -1.78 -3.62
CA ILE A 80 -0.77 -3.16 -3.15
C ILE A 80 -1.53 -3.31 -1.83
N ALA A 81 -2.53 -4.18 -1.81
CA ALA A 81 -3.29 -4.45 -0.61
C ALA A 81 -2.45 -5.21 0.40
N VAL A 82 -2.56 -4.84 1.67
CA VAL A 82 -1.92 -5.57 2.77
C VAL A 82 -3.06 -6.13 3.61
N THR A 83 -3.19 -7.45 3.69
CA THR A 83 -4.37 -8.07 4.26
C THR A 83 -4.07 -9.43 4.88
N ALA A 84 -4.79 -9.74 5.96
CA ALA A 84 -4.75 -11.08 6.55
C ALA A 84 -5.67 -12.05 5.79
N ASN A 85 -6.57 -11.52 4.98
CA ASN A 85 -7.58 -12.29 4.27
C ASN A 85 -7.17 -12.51 2.82
N VAL A 86 -6.65 -13.70 2.52
CA VAL A 86 -6.21 -14.04 1.16
C VAL A 86 -7.00 -15.20 0.57
N MET A 87 -8.20 -15.43 1.09
CA MET A 87 -9.09 -16.42 0.52
C MET A 87 -9.56 -15.94 -0.86
N LYS A 88 -10.01 -16.87 -1.68
CA LYS A 88 -10.36 -16.60 -3.08
C LYS A 88 -11.28 -15.40 -3.26
N GLY A 89 -12.33 -15.30 -2.44
CA GLY A 89 -13.27 -14.18 -2.53
C GLY A 89 -12.65 -12.84 -2.20
N ASP A 90 -11.75 -12.81 -1.23
CA ASP A 90 -11.05 -11.58 -0.83
C ASP A 90 -10.06 -11.15 -1.90
N ARG A 91 -9.41 -12.10 -2.53
CA ARG A 91 -8.49 -11.82 -3.63
C ARG A 91 -9.24 -11.17 -4.80
N GLU A 92 -10.41 -11.69 -5.12
CA GLU A 92 -11.26 -11.13 -6.19
C GLU A 92 -11.71 -9.71 -5.84
N LYS A 93 -12.10 -9.45 -4.59
CA LYS A 93 -12.47 -8.11 -4.14
C LYS A 93 -11.31 -7.14 -4.24
N THR A 94 -10.13 -7.60 -3.87
CA THR A 94 -8.91 -6.78 -3.93
C THR A 94 -8.63 -6.33 -5.36
N LEU A 95 -8.69 -7.25 -6.30
CA LEU A 95 -8.46 -6.94 -7.72
C LEU A 95 -9.58 -6.08 -8.30
N ALA A 96 -10.84 -6.37 -7.92
CA ALA A 96 -11.98 -5.59 -8.40
C ALA A 96 -11.95 -4.15 -7.93
N ALA A 97 -11.37 -3.88 -6.75
CA ALA A 97 -11.21 -2.52 -6.24
C ALA A 97 -10.13 -1.74 -6.97
N GLY A 98 -9.28 -2.42 -7.74
CA GLY A 98 -8.22 -1.78 -8.51
C GLY A 98 -6.82 -1.99 -7.96
N CYS A 99 -6.65 -2.83 -6.95
CA CYS A 99 -5.32 -3.14 -6.44
C CYS A 99 -4.53 -3.92 -7.48
N ASP A 100 -3.24 -3.62 -7.55
CA ASP A 100 -2.34 -4.26 -8.52
C ASP A 100 -1.72 -5.54 -7.97
N GLY A 101 -1.88 -5.79 -6.69
CA GLY A 101 -1.40 -6.99 -6.04
C GLY A 101 -1.77 -6.99 -4.57
N TYR A 102 -1.23 -7.94 -3.83
CA TYR A 102 -1.47 -8.00 -2.39
C TYR A 102 -0.29 -8.62 -1.67
N ILE A 103 -0.16 -8.29 -0.38
CA ILE A 103 0.82 -8.88 0.54
C ILE A 103 0.03 -9.42 1.72
N GLN A 104 0.27 -10.67 2.07
CA GLN A 104 -0.44 -11.34 3.16
C GLN A 104 0.16 -10.97 4.51
N LYS A 105 -0.70 -10.70 5.48
CA LYS A 105 -0.30 -10.56 6.89
C LYS A 105 -0.30 -11.94 7.54
N PRO A 106 0.56 -12.19 8.51
CA PRO A 106 1.61 -11.29 9.00
C PRO A 106 2.71 -11.08 7.97
N ILE A 107 3.30 -9.90 8.00
CA ILE A 107 4.35 -9.53 7.06
C ILE A 107 5.56 -10.45 7.26
N ASP A 108 6.01 -11.08 6.18
CA ASP A 108 7.24 -11.85 6.19
C ASP A 108 8.38 -10.90 5.83
N ILE A 109 9.15 -10.50 6.82
CA ILE A 109 10.19 -9.48 6.62
C ILE A 109 11.30 -9.93 5.69
N ASP A 110 11.50 -11.24 5.55
CA ASP A 110 12.50 -11.78 4.64
C ASP A 110 12.04 -11.72 3.18
N LEU A 111 10.74 -11.87 2.94
CA LEU A 111 10.16 -11.81 1.59
C LEU A 111 9.81 -10.40 1.16
N LEU A 112 9.55 -9.51 2.11
CA LEU A 112 9.02 -8.18 1.81
C LEU A 112 9.88 -7.41 0.80
N PRO A 113 11.21 -7.34 0.95
CA PRO A 113 12.01 -6.58 -0.02
C PRO A 113 11.84 -7.06 -1.46
N SER A 114 11.83 -8.38 -1.69
CA SER A 114 11.66 -8.90 -3.04
C SER A 114 10.26 -8.69 -3.58
N GLN A 115 9.24 -8.76 -2.71
CA GLN A 115 7.86 -8.46 -3.10
C GLN A 115 7.73 -7.01 -3.57
N ILE A 116 8.25 -6.07 -2.79
CA ILE A 116 8.20 -4.65 -3.13
C ILE A 116 8.92 -4.39 -4.44
N GLU A 117 10.12 -4.96 -4.59
CA GLU A 117 10.91 -4.78 -5.81
C GLU A 117 10.15 -5.29 -7.04
N SER A 118 9.47 -6.44 -6.92
CA SER A 118 8.71 -7.00 -8.05
C SER A 118 7.55 -6.08 -8.46
N PHE A 119 6.89 -5.44 -7.52
CA PHE A 119 5.80 -4.51 -7.85
C PHE A 119 6.31 -3.22 -8.47
N LEU A 120 7.46 -2.72 -8.03
CA LEU A 120 8.04 -1.50 -8.58
C LEU A 120 8.57 -1.70 -10.01
N LYS A 121 8.93 -2.91 -10.37
CA LYS A 121 9.43 -3.23 -11.72
C LYS A 121 8.34 -3.44 -12.76
N LYS A 122 7.10 -3.59 -12.32
CA LYS A 122 5.97 -3.75 -13.22
C LYS A 122 5.55 -2.40 -13.78
N GLU A 123 5.91 -2.14 -14.98
CA GLU A 123 5.50 -0.89 -15.66
C GLU A 123 4.82 -1.17 -16.96
#